data_7173f64b80acd8e580c92129c03d4c4c
#
_entry.id   7173f64b80acd8e580c92129c03d4c4c
#
_cell.length_a   1.000
_cell.length_b   1.000
_cell.length_c   1.000
_cell.angle_alpha   90.00
_cell.angle_beta   90.00
_cell.angle_gamma   90.00
#
_symmetry.space_group_name_H-M   'P 1'
#
loop_
_entity.id
_entity.type
_entity.pdbx_description
1 polymer ?
#
loop_
_entity_poly.entity_id
_entity_poly.type
_entity_poly.pdbx_seq_one_letter_code
_entity_poly.pdbx_strand_id
1 'polypeptide(L)'
;MRNAGRKTVPDIVGAREARSRQRGTAAVEFALIASLLFMLLFGVMEMSRILFYWNTATEATRLGARLAVVCNKDSAAIKARMSDLLSLLAPANIDIAYTPGGCDINTCRTVTVSISGLNVSTFIPFVPLNLRMPSFSTTLPRESLNSTNPDCN
;
A
#
# COMPACT_ATOMS: atom_id res chain seq x y z
N MET A 1 -84.43 12.77 29.78
CA MET A 1 -83.41 11.69 29.77
C MET A 1 -82.21 12.19 28.92
N ARG A 2 -81.09 12.55 29.58
CA ARG A 2 -79.89 13.06 28.87
C ARG A 2 -78.91 11.92 28.69
N ASN A 3 -78.60 11.57 27.44
CA ASN A 3 -77.63 10.55 27.12
C ASN A 3 -76.20 11.21 27.12
N ALA A 4 -75.42 10.94 28.15
CA ALA A 4 -74.01 11.45 28.23
C ALA A 4 -73.13 10.61 27.30
N GLY A 5 -72.70 11.18 26.20
CA GLY A 5 -71.70 10.58 25.28
C GLY A 5 -70.35 10.41 25.99
N ARG A 6 -69.94 9.18 26.20
CA ARG A 6 -68.64 8.76 26.71
C ARG A 6 -67.57 9.07 25.65
N LYS A 7 -66.79 10.14 25.82
CA LYS A 7 -65.61 10.41 25.00
C LYS A 7 -64.57 9.35 25.31
N THR A 8 -64.25 8.49 24.36
CA THR A 8 -63.14 7.56 24.43
C THR A 8 -61.85 8.36 24.32
N VAL A 9 -61.03 8.30 25.37
CA VAL A 9 -59.64 8.88 25.37
C VAL A 9 -58.82 8.03 24.45
N PRO A 10 -58.13 8.59 23.42
CA PRO A 10 -57.27 7.81 22.55
C PRO A 10 -56.08 7.25 23.34
N ASP A 11 -55.78 5.96 23.12
CA ASP A 11 -54.68 5.24 23.76
C ASP A 11 -53.32 5.87 23.40
N ILE A 12 -52.85 6.74 24.27
CA ILE A 12 -51.54 7.41 24.16
C ILE A 12 -50.41 6.39 24.34
N VAL A 13 -50.67 5.24 24.98
CA VAL A 13 -49.70 4.16 25.24
C VAL A 13 -49.27 3.48 23.94
N GLY A 14 -50.23 3.15 23.05
CA GLY A 14 -49.92 2.48 21.76
C GLY A 14 -49.09 3.32 20.79
N ALA A 15 -49.26 4.65 20.82
CA ALA A 15 -48.49 5.58 19.96
C ALA A 15 -47.02 5.69 20.37
N ARG A 16 -46.69 5.53 21.67
CA ARG A 16 -45.31 5.55 22.18
C ARG A 16 -44.56 4.27 21.85
N GLU A 17 -45.20 3.11 21.89
CA GLU A 17 -44.57 1.83 21.55
C GLU A 17 -44.28 1.72 20.04
N ALA A 18 -45.18 2.17 19.18
CA ALA A 18 -44.99 2.20 17.76
C ALA A 18 -43.80 3.11 17.33
N ARG A 19 -43.67 4.27 18.01
CA ARG A 19 -42.56 5.22 17.76
C ARG A 19 -41.21 4.68 18.23
N SER A 20 -41.17 3.87 19.30
CA SER A 20 -39.97 3.21 19.81
C SER A 20 -39.46 2.14 18.82
N ARG A 21 -40.33 1.33 18.25
CA ARG A 21 -40.00 0.31 17.25
C ARG A 21 -39.46 0.92 15.95
N GLN A 22 -40.03 2.02 15.46
CA GLN A 22 -39.55 2.71 14.25
C GLN A 22 -38.17 3.28 14.43
N ARG A 23 -37.78 3.78 15.61
CA ARG A 23 -36.41 4.26 15.89
C ARG A 23 -35.37 3.15 15.83
N GLY A 24 -35.71 1.94 16.29
CA GLY A 24 -34.82 0.78 16.24
C GLY A 24 -34.57 0.31 14.79
N THR A 25 -35.59 0.30 13.95
CA THR A 25 -35.48 -0.09 12.53
C THR A 25 -34.59 0.89 11.75
N ALA A 26 -34.78 2.19 11.92
CA ALA A 26 -33.96 3.21 11.28
C ALA A 26 -32.48 3.14 11.73
N ALA A 27 -32.23 2.80 13.00
CA ALA A 27 -30.85 2.63 13.47
C ALA A 27 -30.14 1.43 12.83
N VAL A 28 -30.85 0.32 12.65
CA VAL A 28 -30.31 -0.87 11.96
C VAL A 28 -30.06 -0.58 10.49
N GLU A 29 -30.98 0.08 9.80
CA GLU A 29 -30.83 0.48 8.41
C GLU A 29 -29.61 1.41 8.22
N PHE A 30 -29.50 2.42 9.09
CA PHE A 30 -28.31 3.29 9.09
C PHE A 30 -27.01 2.52 9.34
N ALA A 31 -27.01 1.58 10.29
CA ALA A 31 -25.82 0.78 10.60
C ALA A 31 -25.38 -0.09 9.41
N LEU A 32 -26.33 -0.66 8.68
CA LEU A 32 -26.04 -1.45 7.46
C LEU A 32 -25.44 -0.58 6.36
N ILE A 33 -26.02 0.58 6.10
CA ILE A 33 -25.49 1.51 5.07
C ILE A 33 -24.12 2.02 5.50
N ALA A 34 -23.95 2.40 6.76
CA ALA A 34 -22.68 2.87 7.28
C ALA A 34 -21.59 1.79 7.21
N SER A 35 -21.90 0.54 7.54
CA SER A 35 -20.95 -0.56 7.47
C SER A 35 -20.47 -0.82 6.03
N LEU A 36 -21.36 -0.77 5.06
CA LEU A 36 -21.03 -0.91 3.63
C LEU A 36 -20.16 0.25 3.16
N LEU A 37 -20.50 1.48 3.57
CA LEU A 37 -19.70 2.67 3.25
C LEU A 37 -18.29 2.57 3.83
N PHE A 38 -18.14 2.19 5.10
CA PHE A 38 -16.83 2.02 5.71
C PHE A 38 -16.00 0.91 5.06
N MET A 39 -16.62 -0.21 4.70
CA MET A 39 -15.95 -1.29 3.98
C MET A 39 -15.38 -0.80 2.65
N LEU A 40 -16.14 -0.01 1.90
CA LEU A 40 -15.69 0.60 0.65
C LEU A 40 -14.54 1.59 0.88
N LEU A 41 -14.65 2.46 1.87
CA LEU A 41 -13.60 3.44 2.19
C LEU A 41 -12.28 2.75 2.60
N PHE A 42 -12.35 1.71 3.45
CA PHE A 42 -11.16 0.93 3.80
C PHE A 42 -10.55 0.21 2.59
N GLY A 43 -11.38 -0.33 1.70
CA GLY A 43 -10.92 -0.94 0.45
C GLY A 43 -10.16 0.04 -0.44
N VAL A 44 -10.68 1.25 -0.62
CA VAL A 44 -10.02 2.31 -1.41
C VAL A 44 -8.70 2.73 -0.76
N MET A 45 -8.68 2.90 0.56
CA MET A 45 -7.47 3.26 1.31
C MET A 45 -6.38 2.20 1.13
N GLU A 46 -6.74 0.92 1.28
CA GLU A 46 -5.79 -0.19 1.14
C GLU A 46 -5.24 -0.29 -0.29
N MET A 47 -6.11 -0.15 -1.30
CA MET A 47 -5.70 -0.15 -2.69
C MET A 47 -4.72 0.99 -3.01
N SER A 48 -4.99 2.19 -2.49
CA SER A 48 -4.12 3.35 -2.65
C SER A 48 -2.74 3.10 -2.04
N ARG A 49 -2.67 2.45 -0.88
CA ARG A 49 -1.42 2.09 -0.22
C ARG A 49 -0.60 1.07 -1.03
N ILE A 50 -1.26 0.05 -1.58
CA ILE A 50 -0.61 -0.95 -2.43
C ILE A 50 -0.04 -0.31 -3.69
N LEU A 51 -0.80 0.56 -4.35
CA LEU A 51 -0.36 1.30 -5.53
C LEU A 51 0.81 2.25 -5.22
N PHE A 52 0.80 2.87 -4.04
CA PHE A 52 1.93 3.67 -3.59
C PHE A 52 3.21 2.84 -3.49
N TYR A 53 3.16 1.67 -2.83
CA TYR A 53 4.33 0.79 -2.75
C TYR A 53 4.80 0.30 -4.11
N TRP A 54 3.86 -0.01 -5.01
CA TRP A 54 4.17 -0.42 -6.39
C TRP A 54 4.97 0.66 -7.14
N ASN A 55 4.47 1.89 -7.12
CA ASN A 55 5.12 3.01 -7.78
C ASN A 55 6.47 3.33 -7.14
N THR A 56 6.55 3.34 -5.82
CA THR A 56 7.80 3.61 -5.10
C THR A 56 8.84 2.52 -5.36
N ALA A 57 8.47 1.24 -5.42
CA ALA A 57 9.37 0.15 -5.78
C ALA A 57 9.93 0.30 -7.20
N THR A 58 9.10 0.73 -8.15
CA THR A 58 9.54 1.03 -9.52
C THR A 58 10.54 2.18 -9.53
N GLU A 59 10.29 3.26 -8.81
CA GLU A 59 11.23 4.39 -8.71
C GLU A 59 12.52 3.99 -7.97
N ALA A 60 12.44 3.13 -6.95
CA ALA A 60 13.61 2.61 -6.25
C ALA A 60 14.55 1.82 -7.20
N THR A 61 13.99 0.99 -8.12
CA THR A 61 14.82 0.30 -9.12
C THR A 61 15.48 1.26 -10.11
N ARG A 62 14.79 2.33 -10.51
CA ARG A 62 15.35 3.37 -11.39
C ARG A 62 16.46 4.15 -10.71
N LEU A 63 16.24 4.56 -9.45
CA LEU A 63 17.27 5.23 -8.66
C LEU A 63 18.48 4.32 -8.46
N GLY A 64 18.26 3.06 -8.06
CA GLY A 64 19.30 2.07 -7.88
C GLY A 64 20.11 1.83 -9.15
N ALA A 65 19.44 1.72 -10.31
CA ALA A 65 20.13 1.54 -11.60
C ALA A 65 20.98 2.76 -11.97
N ARG A 66 20.49 3.98 -11.74
CA ARG A 66 21.29 5.21 -11.97
C ARG A 66 22.53 5.27 -11.08
N LEU A 67 22.42 4.92 -9.81
CA LEU A 67 23.55 4.84 -8.90
C LEU A 67 24.51 3.70 -9.30
N ALA A 68 23.97 2.54 -9.68
CA ALA A 68 24.77 1.37 -10.02
C ALA A 68 25.61 1.54 -11.30
N VAL A 69 25.27 2.46 -12.22
CA VAL A 69 26.08 2.75 -13.41
C VAL A 69 27.21 3.76 -13.17
N VAL A 70 27.13 4.55 -12.10
CA VAL A 70 28.12 5.56 -11.76
C VAL A 70 28.98 5.20 -10.56
N CYS A 71 28.42 4.50 -9.55
CA CYS A 71 29.14 4.11 -8.35
C CYS A 71 30.00 2.85 -8.57
N ASN A 72 30.93 2.60 -7.64
CA ASN A 72 31.70 1.36 -7.65
C ASN A 72 30.78 0.15 -7.65
N LYS A 73 31.23 -0.89 -8.36
CA LYS A 73 30.54 -2.18 -8.39
C LYS A 73 30.28 -2.68 -6.97
N ASP A 74 29.05 -3.12 -6.71
CA ASP A 74 28.61 -3.67 -5.43
C ASP A 74 28.66 -2.69 -4.24
N SER A 75 28.64 -1.38 -4.50
CA SER A 75 28.62 -0.38 -3.43
C SER A 75 27.39 -0.56 -2.51
N ALA A 76 27.63 -0.64 -1.20
CA ALA A 76 26.56 -0.75 -0.20
C ALA A 76 25.65 0.50 -0.18
N ALA A 77 26.17 1.66 -0.60
CA ALA A 77 25.42 2.91 -0.69
C ALA A 77 24.22 2.80 -1.64
N ILE A 78 24.32 2.01 -2.73
CA ILE A 78 23.22 1.81 -3.69
C ILE A 78 22.02 1.19 -2.97
N LYS A 79 22.23 0.09 -2.24
CA LYS A 79 21.17 -0.59 -1.50
C LYS A 79 20.61 0.27 -0.37
N ALA A 80 21.46 1.01 0.33
CA ALA A 80 21.05 1.93 1.39
C ALA A 80 20.11 3.01 0.83
N ARG A 81 20.48 3.69 -0.26
CA ARG A 81 19.64 4.72 -0.89
C ARG A 81 18.30 4.18 -1.38
N MET A 82 18.27 2.95 -1.91
CA MET A 82 17.02 2.30 -2.30
C MET A 82 16.12 1.99 -1.11
N SER A 83 16.70 1.53 0.01
CA SER A 83 15.97 1.25 1.25
C SER A 83 15.46 2.53 1.94
N ASP A 84 16.19 3.65 1.84
CA ASP A 84 15.75 4.95 2.33
C ASP A 84 14.50 5.45 1.59
N LEU A 85 14.40 5.18 0.29
CA LEU A 85 13.24 5.54 -0.52
C LEU A 85 12.02 4.68 -0.18
N LEU A 86 12.22 3.40 0.13
CA LEU A 86 11.17 2.45 0.46
C LEU A 86 11.55 1.66 1.71
N SER A 87 11.09 2.10 2.87
CA SER A 87 11.42 1.50 4.18
C SER A 87 11.04 0.02 4.33
N LEU A 88 10.11 -0.47 3.49
CA LEU A 88 9.72 -1.88 3.44
C LEU A 88 10.77 -2.75 2.70
N LEU A 89 11.70 -2.12 1.99
CA LEU A 89 12.68 -2.79 1.15
C LEU A 89 13.92 -3.18 1.95
N ALA A 90 14.03 -4.46 2.29
CA ALA A 90 15.26 -4.97 2.91
C ALA A 90 16.38 -5.10 1.85
N PRO A 91 17.66 -4.87 2.21
CA PRO A 91 18.79 -5.05 1.29
C PRO A 91 18.86 -6.45 0.65
N ALA A 92 18.32 -7.47 1.29
CA ALA A 92 18.23 -8.82 0.77
C ALA A 92 17.24 -8.99 -0.40
N ASN A 93 16.29 -8.07 -0.53
CA ASN A 93 15.33 -8.05 -1.64
C ASN A 93 15.89 -7.38 -2.90
N ILE A 94 17.08 -6.75 -2.80
CA ILE A 94 17.71 -6.00 -3.87
C ILE A 94 18.84 -6.85 -4.47
N ASP A 95 18.73 -7.14 -5.76
CA ASP A 95 19.77 -7.78 -6.54
C ASP A 95 20.33 -6.82 -7.59
N ILE A 96 21.66 -6.79 -7.73
CA ILE A 96 22.39 -5.96 -8.69
C ILE A 96 23.23 -6.86 -9.56
N ALA A 97 22.86 -7.02 -10.82
CA ALA A 97 23.55 -7.87 -11.77
C ALA A 97 24.30 -7.05 -12.82
N TYR A 98 25.57 -7.38 -13.04
CA TYR A 98 26.41 -6.78 -14.06
C TYR A 98 26.60 -7.75 -15.23
N THR A 99 26.48 -7.25 -16.45
CA THR A 99 26.60 -8.08 -17.66
C THR A 99 27.79 -7.63 -18.52
N PRO A 100 28.62 -8.58 -19.04
CA PRO A 100 28.59 -10.03 -18.83
C PRO A 100 28.94 -10.44 -17.40
N GLY A 101 28.47 -11.62 -16.95
CA GLY A 101 28.77 -12.11 -15.60
C GLY A 101 30.27 -12.16 -15.34
N GLY A 102 30.71 -11.73 -14.12
CA GLY A 102 32.12 -11.70 -13.75
C GLY A 102 32.93 -10.55 -14.37
N CYS A 103 32.29 -9.60 -15.04
CA CYS A 103 32.95 -8.42 -15.60
C CYS A 103 33.58 -7.54 -14.51
N ASP A 104 34.65 -6.84 -14.87
CA ASP A 104 35.26 -5.77 -14.08
C ASP A 104 34.74 -4.38 -14.49
N ILE A 105 35.25 -3.32 -13.83
CA ILE A 105 34.83 -1.94 -14.09
C ILE A 105 35.03 -1.49 -15.54
N ASN A 106 35.89 -2.15 -16.30
CA ASN A 106 36.19 -1.81 -17.71
C ASN A 106 35.41 -2.66 -18.70
N THR A 107 35.02 -3.88 -18.34
CA THR A 107 34.42 -4.88 -19.21
C THR A 107 32.91 -5.02 -19.06
N CYS A 108 32.31 -4.54 -17.96
CA CYS A 108 30.87 -4.52 -17.81
C CYS A 108 30.21 -3.63 -18.87
N ARG A 109 29.09 -4.08 -19.43
CA ARG A 109 28.33 -3.35 -20.46
C ARG A 109 27.04 -2.76 -19.93
N THR A 110 26.31 -3.54 -19.13
CA THR A 110 25.02 -3.13 -18.56
C THR A 110 24.94 -3.51 -17.10
N VAL A 111 24.13 -2.76 -16.37
CA VAL A 111 23.78 -3.03 -14.98
C VAL A 111 22.27 -3.20 -14.89
N THR A 112 21.82 -4.26 -14.27
CA THR A 112 20.41 -4.53 -13.98
C THR A 112 20.21 -4.52 -12.47
N VAL A 113 19.34 -3.64 -12.00
CA VAL A 113 18.90 -3.61 -10.60
C VAL A 113 17.51 -4.19 -10.54
N SER A 114 17.30 -5.17 -9.68
CA SER A 114 16.01 -5.81 -9.47
C SER A 114 15.62 -5.87 -8.01
N ILE A 115 14.30 -5.77 -7.77
CA ILE A 115 13.66 -5.98 -6.47
C ILE A 115 12.78 -7.22 -6.60
N SER A 116 12.92 -8.15 -5.68
CA SER A 116 12.13 -9.38 -5.63
C SER A 116 11.74 -9.74 -4.20
N GLY A 117 10.68 -10.55 -4.05
CA GLY A 117 10.26 -11.04 -2.74
C GLY A 117 9.63 -10.00 -1.81
N LEU A 118 9.16 -8.87 -2.34
CA LEU A 118 8.49 -7.83 -1.57
C LEU A 118 7.07 -8.29 -1.21
N ASN A 119 6.76 -8.33 0.09
CA ASN A 119 5.44 -8.68 0.61
C ASN A 119 4.83 -7.47 1.32
N VAL A 120 3.58 -7.18 0.99
CA VAL A 120 2.79 -6.12 1.63
C VAL A 120 1.64 -6.76 2.39
N SER A 121 1.61 -6.60 3.71
CA SER A 121 0.48 -7.03 4.53
C SER A 121 -0.62 -5.99 4.52
N THR A 122 -1.88 -6.44 4.47
CA THR A 122 -3.03 -5.55 4.59
C THR A 122 -3.19 -5.03 6.01
N PHE A 123 -3.65 -3.79 6.14
CA PHE A 123 -3.94 -3.16 7.44
C PHE A 123 -5.40 -3.37 7.88
N ILE A 124 -6.22 -4.00 7.03
CA ILE A 124 -7.64 -4.22 7.33
C ILE A 124 -7.76 -5.18 8.51
N PRO A 125 -8.40 -4.76 9.63
CA PRO A 125 -8.65 -5.64 10.75
C PRO A 125 -9.50 -6.83 10.30
N PHE A 126 -9.19 -8.03 10.80
CA PHE A 126 -9.87 -9.31 10.50
C PHE A 126 -9.61 -9.92 9.13
N VAL A 127 -8.87 -9.25 8.22
CA VAL A 127 -8.52 -9.79 6.89
C VAL A 127 -7.01 -9.67 6.65
N PRO A 128 -6.17 -10.48 7.33
CA PRO A 128 -4.73 -10.44 7.13
C PRO A 128 -4.37 -11.10 5.79
N LEU A 129 -4.27 -10.32 4.73
CA LEU A 129 -3.77 -10.76 3.44
C LEU A 129 -2.31 -10.33 3.29
N ASN A 130 -1.46 -11.27 2.86
CA ASN A 130 -0.09 -10.98 2.45
C ASN A 130 -0.02 -10.99 0.93
N LEU A 131 0.10 -9.81 0.34
CA LEU A 131 0.20 -9.63 -1.10
C LEU A 131 1.67 -9.65 -1.51
N ARG A 132 2.04 -10.65 -2.30
CA ARG A 132 3.37 -10.73 -2.90
C ARG A 132 3.40 -9.84 -4.14
N MET A 133 4.29 -8.86 -4.13
CA MET A 133 4.49 -7.99 -5.29
C MET A 133 5.29 -8.72 -6.37
N PRO A 134 5.04 -8.43 -7.65
CA PRO A 134 5.88 -8.93 -8.73
C PRO A 134 7.30 -8.38 -8.61
N SER A 135 8.25 -8.98 -9.30
CA SER A 135 9.60 -8.46 -9.40
C SER A 135 9.65 -7.21 -10.26
N PHE A 136 10.41 -6.21 -9.81
CA PHE A 136 10.70 -4.99 -10.57
C PHE A 136 12.15 -5.03 -11.03
N SER A 137 12.43 -4.61 -12.25
CA SER A 137 13.80 -4.55 -12.75
C SER A 137 14.01 -3.36 -13.68
N THR A 138 15.19 -2.77 -13.59
CA THR A 138 15.64 -1.69 -14.49
C THR A 138 17.05 -1.98 -14.95
N THR A 139 17.27 -1.95 -16.25
CA THR A 139 18.59 -2.18 -16.88
C THR A 139 19.06 -0.90 -17.55
N LEU A 140 20.29 -0.48 -17.25
CA LEU A 140 20.94 0.67 -17.89
C LEU A 140 22.32 0.28 -18.41
N PRO A 141 22.81 0.93 -19.48
CA PRO A 141 24.19 0.80 -19.90
C PRO A 141 25.13 1.37 -18.84
N ARG A 142 26.30 0.78 -18.72
CA ARG A 142 27.35 1.25 -17.82
C ARG A 142 27.83 2.65 -18.21
N GLU A 143 28.17 3.45 -17.22
CA GLU A 143 28.85 4.74 -17.38
C GLU A 143 30.27 4.68 -16.77
N SER A 144 30.51 5.31 -15.60
CA SER A 144 31.84 5.46 -15.02
C SER A 144 32.25 4.34 -14.07
N LEU A 145 31.32 3.73 -13.34
CA LEU A 145 31.57 2.78 -12.25
C LEU A 145 32.66 3.25 -11.27
N ASN A 146 32.65 4.52 -10.92
CA ASN A 146 33.65 5.15 -10.08
C ASN A 146 33.00 5.96 -8.95
N SER A 147 33.29 5.61 -7.69
CA SER A 147 32.73 6.23 -6.49
C SER A 147 33.34 7.60 -6.11
N THR A 148 33.89 8.35 -7.04
CA THR A 148 34.25 9.76 -6.79
C THR A 148 33.03 10.67 -6.67
N ASN A 149 31.85 10.17 -7.07
CA ASN A 149 30.58 10.89 -6.93
C ASN A 149 30.14 10.90 -5.45
N PRO A 150 29.74 12.06 -4.88
CA PRO A 150 29.25 12.16 -3.52
C PRO A 150 28.00 11.30 -3.23
N ASP A 151 27.23 10.98 -4.26
CA ASP A 151 26.02 10.13 -4.12
C ASP A 151 26.35 8.64 -3.88
N CYS A 152 27.64 8.26 -4.01
CA CYS A 152 28.10 6.90 -3.81
C CYS A 152 28.63 6.61 -2.40
N ASN A 153 28.55 7.60 -1.48
CA ASN A 153 29.04 7.51 -0.09
C ASN A 153 27.88 7.52 0.91
#